data_80ada80665fcca32c0a47f3080d7bdc4
#
_entry.id   80ada80665fcca32c0a47f3080d7bdc4
#
_cell.length_a   1.000
_cell.length_b   1.000
_cell.length_c   1.000
_cell.angle_alpha   90.00
_cell.angle_beta   90.00
_cell.angle_gamma   90.00
#
_symmetry.space_group_name_H-M   'P 1'
#
loop_
_entity.id
_entity.type
_entity.pdbx_description
1 polymer ?
#
loop_
_entity_poly.entity_id
_entity_poly.type
_entity_poly.pdbx_seq_one_letter_code
_entity_poly.pdbx_strand_id
1 'polypeptide(L)'
;MSTTTTSRPASGRAERAPGRTSGAGALARSLRTHPELWALGAIVAGGIALRFSTLGLQSFWADEAVTVGRVLRPSLWSTLGQVHSSEATPPLYYILAWLWTRVFGHSEVGIRSLSAVFGTATIPVVWWAGRTLVSRAAGIAAAALVAASPAMVWYSQEARAYVLLILLSAVGFGFFAVAVRRREGRMVTWWAVASVLALLTHYFAIFTIVPEALALFVLLPELRRRVVASSAAILAVCGALVPLAVHQANQGHDVWISNISFGTRLDYLVKQFVFGYHGSSSSVLTVVVLAPLLATAVLATRGSWRSPGWRLAAAIGVLTIGVPIAAKVFGQDFFFPRNVIASWIPLAVAGGGAVAVPRLGWAAVAALCAAFVTMAIAIDVTPKLQRSDWRDAAKALGPGVRPRAVLGADTGANPLTYYLRGAHKVSRGRVTVSEIDTLAFTAAPVRHARVIPRGFRFAGRGSSPGFIFERYVSDRPRTLSVGALSEVRLEPAHSPTILQEPR
;
A
#
# COMPACT_ATOMS: atom_id res chain seq x y z
N MET A 1 -48.18 50.74 72.27
CA MET A 1 -48.63 49.65 71.40
C MET A 1 -47.43 49.15 70.60
N SER A 2 -46.82 48.12 71.11
CA SER A 2 -45.61 47.49 70.50
C SER A 2 -46.06 46.42 69.50
N THR A 3 -45.53 46.44 68.30
CA THR A 3 -45.63 45.34 67.33
C THR A 3 -44.23 44.80 67.10
N THR A 4 -44.01 43.60 67.61
CA THR A 4 -42.82 42.77 67.44
C THR A 4 -42.85 42.08 66.07
N THR A 5 -41.85 42.34 65.22
CA THR A 5 -41.70 41.66 63.95
C THR A 5 -40.61 40.59 64.08
N THR A 6 -41.00 39.32 63.97
CA THR A 6 -40.11 38.14 64.01
C THR A 6 -39.51 37.93 62.61
N SER A 7 -38.20 38.02 62.51
CA SER A 7 -37.40 37.67 61.33
C SER A 7 -37.18 36.11 61.24
N ARG A 8 -37.59 35.52 60.11
CA ARG A 8 -37.29 34.11 59.72
C ARG A 8 -35.86 34.04 59.13
N PRO A 9 -35.06 33.03 59.43
CA PRO A 9 -33.78 32.85 58.77
C PRO A 9 -33.91 32.27 57.39
N ALA A 10 -33.21 32.80 56.38
CA ALA A 10 -33.12 32.32 55.03
C ALA A 10 -32.29 31.03 54.95
N SER A 11 -32.92 29.97 54.51
CA SER A 11 -32.24 28.70 54.21
C SER A 11 -31.36 28.86 52.94
N GLY A 12 -30.04 28.85 53.12
CA GLY A 12 -29.07 28.81 52.03
C GLY A 12 -29.19 27.51 51.21
N ARG A 13 -29.65 27.68 49.97
CA ARG A 13 -29.52 26.63 48.95
C ARG A 13 -28.07 26.56 48.53
N ALA A 14 -27.35 25.49 48.92
CA ALA A 14 -26.03 25.21 48.36
C ALA A 14 -26.18 24.88 46.88
N GLU A 15 -25.71 25.77 46.01
CA GLU A 15 -25.50 25.49 44.57
C GLU A 15 -24.47 24.37 44.46
N ARG A 16 -24.95 23.19 44.08
CA ARG A 16 -24.07 22.08 43.66
C ARG A 16 -23.38 22.50 42.36
N ALA A 17 -22.09 22.75 42.43
CA ALA A 17 -21.23 22.91 41.27
C ALA A 17 -21.42 21.76 40.28
N PRO A 18 -21.53 22.02 38.96
CA PRO A 18 -21.66 20.93 37.97
C PRO A 18 -20.40 20.07 38.00
N GLY A 19 -20.58 18.80 38.44
CA GLY A 19 -19.51 17.83 38.50
C GLY A 19 -18.84 17.70 37.14
N ARG A 20 -17.54 17.92 37.09
CA ARG A 20 -16.69 17.60 35.93
C ARG A 20 -16.88 16.12 35.57
N THR A 21 -17.76 15.84 34.62
CA THR A 21 -17.83 14.48 34.05
C THR A 21 -16.50 14.15 33.42
N SER A 22 -15.81 13.12 33.90
CA SER A 22 -14.57 12.63 33.32
C SER A 22 -14.78 12.40 31.83
N GLY A 23 -13.77 12.72 31.00
CA GLY A 23 -13.86 12.55 29.53
C GLY A 23 -14.30 11.14 29.10
N ALA A 24 -13.98 10.12 29.91
CA ALA A 24 -14.45 8.74 29.74
C ALA A 24 -15.98 8.58 29.88
N GLY A 25 -16.61 9.31 30.82
CA GLY A 25 -18.07 9.26 31.01
C GLY A 25 -18.84 10.01 29.92
N ALA A 26 -18.24 11.05 29.33
CA ALA A 26 -18.79 11.75 28.18
C ALA A 26 -18.67 10.90 26.89
N LEU A 27 -17.54 10.24 26.70
CA LEU A 27 -17.30 9.30 25.61
C LEU A 27 -18.25 8.09 25.67
N ALA A 28 -18.40 7.49 26.84
CA ALA A 28 -19.31 6.35 27.05
C ALA A 28 -20.80 6.70 26.80
N ARG A 29 -21.24 7.92 27.17
CA ARG A 29 -22.58 8.41 26.85
C ARG A 29 -22.73 8.68 25.33
N SER A 30 -21.75 9.31 24.70
CA SER A 30 -21.75 9.55 23.26
C SER A 30 -21.82 8.24 22.47
N LEU A 31 -21.08 7.21 22.86
CA LEU A 31 -21.10 5.89 22.23
C LEU A 31 -22.48 5.21 22.34
N ARG A 32 -23.16 5.29 23.48
CA ARG A 32 -24.52 4.72 23.65
C ARG A 32 -25.57 5.39 22.78
N THR A 33 -25.38 6.65 22.40
CA THR A 33 -26.33 7.43 21.57
C THR A 33 -26.03 7.36 20.08
N HIS A 34 -24.86 6.80 19.68
CA HIS A 34 -24.40 6.77 18.30
C HIS A 34 -24.02 5.35 17.83
N PRO A 35 -24.99 4.51 17.41
CA PRO A 35 -24.72 3.14 16.97
C PRO A 35 -23.76 3.06 15.78
N GLU A 36 -23.66 4.13 14.99
CA GLU A 36 -22.69 4.22 13.89
C GLU A 36 -21.23 4.15 14.38
N LEU A 37 -20.92 4.68 15.57
CA LEU A 37 -19.56 4.61 16.12
C LEU A 37 -19.20 3.20 16.61
N TRP A 38 -20.18 2.44 17.10
CA TRP A 38 -19.97 1.02 17.43
C TRP A 38 -19.72 0.20 16.16
N ALA A 39 -20.51 0.41 15.11
CA ALA A 39 -20.30 -0.25 13.83
C ALA A 39 -18.92 0.09 13.26
N LEU A 40 -18.53 1.37 13.28
CA LEU A 40 -17.20 1.79 12.85
C LEU A 40 -16.09 1.15 13.71
N GLY A 41 -16.26 1.11 15.03
CA GLY A 41 -15.31 0.47 15.94
C GLY A 41 -15.11 -1.02 15.62
N ALA A 42 -16.20 -1.75 15.36
CA ALA A 42 -16.15 -3.16 14.95
C ALA A 42 -15.46 -3.35 13.60
N ILE A 43 -15.76 -2.48 12.62
CA ILE A 43 -15.10 -2.49 11.30
C ILE A 43 -13.60 -2.22 11.43
N VAL A 44 -13.21 -1.24 12.24
CA VAL A 44 -11.78 -0.93 12.49
C VAL A 44 -11.09 -2.10 13.19
N ALA A 45 -11.72 -2.71 14.19
CA ALA A 45 -11.19 -3.89 14.88
C ALA A 45 -10.98 -5.08 13.91
N GLY A 46 -11.97 -5.37 13.05
CA GLY A 46 -11.83 -6.37 12.00
C GLY A 46 -10.72 -6.01 10.99
N GLY A 47 -10.63 -4.73 10.64
CA GLY A 47 -9.56 -4.21 9.78
C GLY A 47 -8.17 -4.32 10.40
N ILE A 48 -8.00 -4.12 11.71
CA ILE A 48 -6.78 -4.38 12.47
C ILE A 48 -6.43 -5.87 12.40
N ALA A 49 -7.40 -6.74 12.72
CA ALA A 49 -7.19 -8.18 12.69
C ALA A 49 -6.66 -8.64 11.32
N LEU A 50 -7.32 -8.24 10.21
CA LEU A 50 -6.90 -8.61 8.85
C LEU A 50 -5.49 -8.10 8.47
N ARG A 51 -5.05 -6.96 9.03
CA ARG A 51 -3.78 -6.34 8.65
C ARG A 51 -2.61 -6.78 9.52
N PHE A 52 -2.86 -7.06 10.80
CA PHE A 52 -1.78 -7.34 11.75
C PHE A 52 -1.54 -8.82 12.01
N SER A 53 -2.56 -9.70 11.86
CA SER A 53 -2.45 -11.12 12.20
C SER A 53 -1.41 -11.88 11.37
N THR A 54 -1.18 -11.46 10.13
CA THR A 54 -0.34 -12.19 9.17
C THR A 54 0.87 -11.39 8.65
N LEU A 55 1.28 -10.30 9.34
CA LEU A 55 2.42 -9.45 8.93
C LEU A 55 3.74 -10.22 8.75
N GLY A 56 3.98 -11.24 9.57
CA GLY A 56 5.19 -12.08 9.51
C GLY A 56 5.03 -13.35 8.70
N LEU A 57 3.83 -13.62 8.13
CA LEU A 57 3.56 -14.85 7.40
C LEU A 57 4.42 -14.97 6.15
N GLN A 58 4.40 -13.96 5.30
CA GLN A 58 5.14 -13.93 4.04
C GLN A 58 6.52 -13.30 4.23
N SER A 59 7.53 -13.79 3.51
CA SER A 59 8.86 -13.16 3.46
C SER A 59 8.82 -11.80 2.75
N PHE A 60 9.85 -10.97 2.92
CA PHE A 60 10.03 -9.79 2.08
C PHE A 60 10.21 -10.21 0.62
N TRP A 61 9.44 -9.64 -0.26
CA TRP A 61 9.64 -9.80 -1.70
C TRP A 61 10.56 -8.70 -2.25
N ALA A 62 10.86 -8.76 -3.54
CA ALA A 62 11.89 -7.93 -4.16
C ALA A 62 11.75 -6.43 -3.88
N ASP A 63 10.54 -5.86 -4.07
CA ASP A 63 10.30 -4.43 -3.88
C ASP A 63 10.39 -4.01 -2.41
N GLU A 64 9.94 -4.85 -1.47
CA GLU A 64 10.09 -4.60 -0.04
C GLU A 64 11.55 -4.67 0.40
N ALA A 65 12.29 -5.67 -0.08
CA ALA A 65 13.70 -5.82 0.25
C ALA A 65 14.55 -4.62 -0.20
N VAL A 66 14.14 -3.97 -1.28
CA VAL A 66 14.72 -2.69 -1.71
C VAL A 66 14.47 -1.59 -0.66
N THR A 67 13.23 -1.48 -0.16
CA THR A 67 12.90 -0.54 0.93
C THR A 67 13.69 -0.86 2.20
N VAL A 68 13.73 -2.14 2.59
CA VAL A 68 14.47 -2.61 3.77
C VAL A 68 15.95 -2.22 3.68
N GLY A 69 16.60 -2.47 2.55
CA GLY A 69 18.00 -2.10 2.33
C GLY A 69 18.27 -0.59 2.46
N ARG A 70 17.26 0.25 2.26
CA ARG A 70 17.34 1.71 2.43
C ARG A 70 17.11 2.15 3.86
N VAL A 71 16.02 1.69 4.49
CA VAL A 71 15.61 2.16 5.82
C VAL A 71 16.48 1.62 6.96
N LEU A 72 17.22 0.55 6.71
CA LEU A 72 18.17 -0.01 7.68
C LEU A 72 19.56 0.67 7.63
N ARG A 73 19.74 1.71 6.82
CA ARG A 73 20.99 2.49 6.81
C ARG A 73 21.25 3.18 8.15
N PRO A 74 22.51 3.38 8.53
CA PRO A 74 22.87 3.95 9.84
C PRO A 74 22.32 5.37 10.05
N SER A 75 22.28 6.20 9.01
CA SER A 75 21.80 7.57 9.08
C SER A 75 20.64 7.85 8.12
N LEU A 76 19.80 8.84 8.48
CA LEU A 76 18.73 9.32 7.61
C LEU A 76 19.29 9.85 6.28
N TRP A 77 20.45 10.54 6.33
CA TRP A 77 21.10 11.09 5.13
C TRP A 77 21.53 9.99 4.16
N SER A 78 22.07 8.88 4.66
CA SER A 78 22.41 7.74 3.80
C SER A 78 21.17 7.04 3.22
N THR A 79 20.05 7.04 3.95
CA THR A 79 18.76 6.58 3.45
C THR A 79 18.26 7.50 2.32
N LEU A 80 18.27 8.81 2.52
CA LEU A 80 17.87 9.79 1.51
C LEU A 80 18.74 9.74 0.26
N GLY A 81 20.06 9.57 0.42
CA GLY A 81 20.98 9.36 -0.70
C GLY A 81 20.62 8.13 -1.53
N GLN A 82 20.24 7.02 -0.88
CA GLN A 82 19.78 5.82 -1.59
C GLN A 82 18.42 6.02 -2.27
N VAL A 83 17.48 6.74 -1.64
CA VAL A 83 16.20 7.09 -2.28
C VAL A 83 16.44 7.94 -3.52
N HIS A 84 17.33 8.91 -3.44
CA HIS A 84 17.70 9.74 -4.58
C HIS A 84 18.25 8.91 -5.76
N SER A 85 19.16 7.97 -5.49
CA SER A 85 19.94 7.25 -6.52
C SER A 85 19.27 5.96 -7.03
N SER A 86 18.30 5.40 -6.34
CA SER A 86 17.81 4.04 -6.67
C SER A 86 16.32 3.80 -6.42
N GLU A 87 15.51 4.87 -6.24
CA GLU A 87 14.06 4.77 -6.08
C GLU A 87 13.34 5.51 -7.21
N ALA A 88 12.03 5.27 -7.35
CA ALA A 88 11.15 5.96 -8.28
C ALA A 88 10.02 6.71 -7.56
N THR A 89 10.25 7.10 -6.29
CA THR A 89 9.26 7.81 -5.46
C THR A 89 9.93 8.86 -4.57
N PRO A 90 9.21 9.91 -4.15
CA PRO A 90 9.68 10.90 -3.19
C PRO A 90 9.96 10.33 -1.79
N PRO A 91 10.66 11.07 -0.92
CA PRO A 91 11.29 10.51 0.28
C PRO A 91 10.40 10.36 1.50
N LEU A 92 9.16 10.92 1.56
CA LEU A 92 8.39 11.04 2.81
C LEU A 92 8.16 9.68 3.49
N TYR A 93 7.77 8.65 2.72
CA TYR A 93 7.57 7.32 3.28
C TYR A 93 8.86 6.76 3.90
N TYR A 94 10.01 6.95 3.25
CA TYR A 94 11.30 6.43 3.71
C TYR A 94 11.81 7.14 4.96
N ILE A 95 11.52 8.43 5.12
CA ILE A 95 11.78 9.19 6.35
C ILE A 95 10.99 8.58 7.52
N LEU A 96 9.69 8.38 7.33
CA LEU A 96 8.82 7.80 8.34
C LEU A 96 9.21 6.35 8.66
N ALA A 97 9.52 5.55 7.64
CA ALA A 97 9.92 4.16 7.81
C ALA A 97 11.30 4.06 8.51
N TRP A 98 12.25 4.95 8.20
CA TRP A 98 13.55 5.00 8.87
C TRP A 98 13.38 5.29 10.37
N LEU A 99 12.56 6.30 10.74
CA LEU A 99 12.23 6.61 12.14
C LEU A 99 11.52 5.42 12.81
N TRP A 100 10.56 4.82 12.13
CA TRP A 100 9.78 3.69 12.64
C TRP A 100 10.63 2.49 12.99
N THR A 101 11.60 2.13 12.14
CA THR A 101 12.47 0.98 12.37
C THR A 101 13.38 1.16 13.59
N ARG A 102 13.65 2.38 14.04
CA ARG A 102 14.43 2.67 15.28
C ARG A 102 13.64 2.34 16.55
N VAL A 103 12.30 2.33 16.45
CA VAL A 103 11.40 2.07 17.58
C VAL A 103 10.89 0.62 17.54
N PHE A 104 10.46 0.13 16.38
CA PHE A 104 9.78 -1.15 16.20
C PHE A 104 10.68 -2.27 15.63
N GLY A 105 11.95 -1.98 15.40
CA GLY A 105 12.95 -2.96 14.97
C GLY A 105 12.92 -3.29 13.48
N HIS A 106 13.69 -4.32 13.12
CA HIS A 106 14.07 -4.62 11.74
C HIS A 106 13.37 -5.86 11.17
N SER A 107 12.57 -6.56 11.98
CA SER A 107 11.84 -7.75 11.53
C SER A 107 10.79 -7.41 10.47
N GLU A 108 10.31 -8.40 9.76
CA GLU A 108 9.21 -8.27 8.79
C GLU A 108 8.00 -7.60 9.44
N VAL A 109 7.62 -8.04 10.63
CA VAL A 109 6.52 -7.45 11.41
C VAL A 109 6.83 -6.00 11.79
N GLY A 110 8.03 -5.72 12.30
CA GLY A 110 8.44 -4.39 12.72
C GLY A 110 8.36 -3.37 11.58
N ILE A 111 8.90 -3.71 10.41
CA ILE A 111 8.93 -2.80 9.26
C ILE A 111 7.54 -2.63 8.63
N ARG A 112 6.77 -3.72 8.46
CA ARG A 112 5.44 -3.69 7.86
C ARG A 112 4.38 -3.07 8.75
N SER A 113 4.58 -3.06 10.08
CA SER A 113 3.60 -2.50 11.02
C SER A 113 3.31 -1.01 10.76
N LEU A 114 4.26 -0.23 10.24
CA LEU A 114 4.02 1.15 9.80
C LEU A 114 2.92 1.20 8.73
N SER A 115 3.04 0.35 7.72
CA SER A 115 2.06 0.25 6.64
C SER A 115 0.70 -0.24 7.15
N ALA A 116 0.68 -1.19 8.09
CA ALA A 116 -0.54 -1.68 8.72
C ALA A 116 -1.26 -0.59 9.54
N VAL A 117 -0.52 0.27 10.22
CA VAL A 117 -1.08 1.44 10.93
C VAL A 117 -1.72 2.42 9.93
N PHE A 118 -1.04 2.76 8.83
CA PHE A 118 -1.58 3.66 7.81
C PHE A 118 -2.83 3.08 7.13
N GLY A 119 -2.80 1.80 6.77
CA GLY A 119 -3.95 1.13 6.17
C GLY A 119 -5.15 1.02 7.12
N THR A 120 -4.90 0.84 8.42
CA THR A 120 -5.95 0.86 9.44
C THR A 120 -6.52 2.26 9.62
N ALA A 121 -5.68 3.29 9.67
CA ALA A 121 -6.10 4.69 9.78
C ALA A 121 -6.94 5.15 8.57
N THR A 122 -6.75 4.55 7.42
CA THR A 122 -7.56 4.84 6.22
C THR A 122 -9.04 4.52 6.43
N ILE A 123 -9.38 3.49 7.22
CA ILE A 123 -10.76 3.04 7.43
C ILE A 123 -11.68 4.14 8.00
N PRO A 124 -11.36 4.77 9.17
CA PRO A 124 -12.18 5.85 9.71
C PRO A 124 -12.14 7.12 8.83
N VAL A 125 -11.06 7.37 8.10
CA VAL A 125 -10.97 8.51 7.18
C VAL A 125 -11.95 8.34 6.01
N VAL A 126 -12.08 7.15 5.44
CA VAL A 126 -13.03 6.86 4.37
C VAL A 126 -14.47 6.92 4.88
N TRP A 127 -14.75 6.42 6.09
CA TRP A 127 -16.03 6.64 6.75
C TRP A 127 -16.39 8.13 6.82
N TRP A 128 -15.48 8.97 7.29
CA TRP A 128 -15.66 10.41 7.37
C TRP A 128 -15.95 11.04 6.00
N ALA A 129 -15.20 10.69 4.97
CA ALA A 129 -15.39 11.19 3.61
C ALA A 129 -16.76 10.76 3.04
N GLY A 130 -17.11 9.48 3.13
CA GLY A 130 -18.38 8.93 2.64
C GLY A 130 -19.59 9.46 3.37
N ARG A 131 -19.50 9.59 4.71
CA ARG A 131 -20.53 10.21 5.55
C ARG A 131 -20.77 11.68 5.15
N THR A 132 -19.70 12.41 4.87
CA THR A 132 -19.76 13.82 4.51
C THR A 132 -20.33 14.01 3.10
N LEU A 133 -19.87 13.23 2.14
CA LEU A 133 -20.17 13.45 0.73
C LEU A 133 -21.52 12.83 0.31
N VAL A 134 -21.84 11.64 0.81
CA VAL A 134 -23.02 10.86 0.40
C VAL A 134 -24.04 10.74 1.52
N SER A 135 -23.76 9.88 2.53
CA SER A 135 -24.63 9.69 3.71
C SER A 135 -23.90 8.93 4.83
N ARG A 136 -24.45 8.96 6.05
CA ARG A 136 -23.92 8.19 7.19
C ARG A 136 -23.81 6.70 6.87
N ALA A 137 -24.85 6.13 6.29
CA ALA A 137 -24.89 4.72 5.90
C ALA A 137 -23.85 4.39 4.82
N ALA A 138 -23.73 5.24 3.80
CA ALA A 138 -22.70 5.08 2.76
C ALA A 138 -21.27 5.16 3.32
N GLY A 139 -21.04 6.02 4.33
CA GLY A 139 -19.76 6.09 5.02
C GLY A 139 -19.39 4.79 5.73
N ILE A 140 -20.33 4.18 6.46
CA ILE A 140 -20.12 2.87 7.12
C ILE A 140 -19.87 1.77 6.10
N ALA A 141 -20.64 1.71 5.02
CA ALA A 141 -20.45 0.74 3.95
C ALA A 141 -19.08 0.91 3.26
N ALA A 142 -18.67 2.14 2.97
CA ALA A 142 -17.37 2.44 2.38
C ALA A 142 -16.20 2.01 3.31
N ALA A 143 -16.32 2.28 4.61
CA ALA A 143 -15.35 1.83 5.61
C ALA A 143 -15.25 0.30 5.66
N ALA A 144 -16.39 -0.41 5.61
CA ALA A 144 -16.41 -1.87 5.57
C ALA A 144 -15.74 -2.43 4.30
N LEU A 145 -16.03 -1.83 3.14
CA LEU A 145 -15.40 -2.22 1.87
C LEU A 145 -13.87 -2.04 1.92
N VAL A 146 -13.37 -0.91 2.45
CA VAL A 146 -11.92 -0.65 2.59
C VAL A 146 -11.29 -1.57 3.64
N ALA A 147 -11.99 -1.85 4.74
CA ALA A 147 -11.50 -2.74 5.78
C ALA A 147 -11.30 -4.16 5.26
N ALA A 148 -12.28 -4.67 4.49
CA ALA A 148 -12.31 -6.04 3.98
C ALA A 148 -11.52 -6.25 2.68
N SER A 149 -11.28 -5.20 1.87
CA SER A 149 -10.68 -5.31 0.54
C SER A 149 -9.32 -6.02 0.57
N PRO A 150 -9.13 -7.12 -0.22
CA PRO A 150 -7.84 -7.81 -0.30
C PRO A 150 -6.72 -6.90 -0.79
N ALA A 151 -7.00 -5.99 -1.74
CA ALA A 151 -6.03 -5.02 -2.21
C ALA A 151 -5.58 -4.08 -1.08
N MET A 152 -6.52 -3.56 -0.28
CA MET A 152 -6.19 -2.68 0.83
C MET A 152 -5.45 -3.42 1.96
N VAL A 153 -5.78 -4.69 2.22
CA VAL A 153 -5.04 -5.55 3.16
C VAL A 153 -3.63 -5.79 2.64
N TRP A 154 -3.48 -6.19 1.38
CA TRP A 154 -2.19 -6.47 0.74
C TRP A 154 -1.22 -5.29 0.84
N TYR A 155 -1.65 -4.07 0.43
CA TYR A 155 -0.80 -2.88 0.52
C TYR A 155 -0.54 -2.43 1.97
N SER A 156 -1.43 -2.77 2.91
CA SER A 156 -1.21 -2.53 4.34
C SER A 156 -0.16 -3.48 4.95
N GLN A 157 0.10 -4.61 4.29
CA GLN A 157 1.10 -5.61 4.69
C GLN A 157 2.35 -5.53 3.81
N GLU A 158 2.56 -4.42 3.13
CA GLU A 158 3.71 -4.18 2.27
C GLU A 158 4.51 -2.97 2.74
N ALA A 159 5.81 -3.15 2.91
CA ALA A 159 6.73 -2.08 3.32
C ALA A 159 7.05 -1.13 2.14
N ARG A 160 6.01 -0.47 1.59
CA ARG A 160 6.10 0.43 0.43
C ARG A 160 5.24 1.68 0.61
N ALA A 161 5.54 2.71 -0.17
CA ALA A 161 4.89 4.02 -0.09
C ALA A 161 3.39 4.03 -0.43
N TYR A 162 2.86 2.97 -1.05
CA TYR A 162 1.49 2.95 -1.59
C TYR A 162 0.41 3.17 -0.52
N VAL A 163 0.55 2.55 0.66
CA VAL A 163 -0.46 2.67 1.70
C VAL A 163 -0.49 4.08 2.31
N LEU A 164 0.66 4.75 2.42
CA LEU A 164 0.70 6.16 2.85
C LEU A 164 0.09 7.07 1.80
N LEU A 165 0.33 6.81 0.50
CA LEU A 165 -0.37 7.48 -0.60
C LEU A 165 -1.90 7.32 -0.46
N ILE A 166 -2.39 6.09 -0.21
CA ILE A 166 -3.81 5.79 -0.02
C ILE A 166 -4.38 6.60 1.16
N LEU A 167 -3.71 6.58 2.31
CA LEU A 167 -4.15 7.33 3.50
C LEU A 167 -4.22 8.83 3.24
N LEU A 168 -3.16 9.42 2.68
CA LEU A 168 -3.10 10.86 2.44
C LEU A 168 -4.08 11.29 1.35
N SER A 169 -4.30 10.47 0.31
CA SER A 169 -5.36 10.68 -0.67
C SER A 169 -6.76 10.58 -0.04
N ALA A 170 -6.97 9.65 0.90
CA ALA A 170 -8.23 9.58 1.64
C ALA A 170 -8.47 10.81 2.52
N VAL A 171 -7.43 11.31 3.20
CA VAL A 171 -7.48 12.56 4.00
C VAL A 171 -7.79 13.75 3.09
N GLY A 172 -7.11 13.85 1.94
CA GLY A 172 -7.39 14.88 0.92
C GLY A 172 -8.82 14.81 0.44
N PHE A 173 -9.29 13.62 0.03
CA PHE A 173 -10.68 13.41 -0.39
C PHE A 173 -11.71 13.73 0.71
N GLY A 174 -11.38 13.48 1.99
CA GLY A 174 -12.20 13.90 3.12
C GLY A 174 -12.32 15.41 3.23
N PHE A 175 -11.22 16.15 3.16
CA PHE A 175 -11.24 17.62 3.16
C PHE A 175 -11.93 18.18 1.90
N PHE A 176 -11.69 17.59 0.73
CA PHE A 176 -12.43 17.88 -0.50
C PHE A 176 -13.94 17.73 -0.29
N ALA A 177 -14.40 16.62 0.29
CA ALA A 177 -15.81 16.37 0.57
C ALA A 177 -16.42 17.45 1.49
N VAL A 178 -15.69 17.84 2.55
CA VAL A 178 -16.14 18.92 3.45
C VAL A 178 -16.16 20.27 2.74
N ALA A 179 -15.13 20.59 1.95
CA ALA A 179 -15.07 21.83 1.16
C ALA A 179 -16.27 21.95 0.23
N VAL A 180 -16.61 20.90 -0.52
CA VAL A 180 -17.77 20.88 -1.43
C VAL A 180 -19.10 21.00 -0.68
N ARG A 181 -19.24 20.32 0.47
CA ARG A 181 -20.51 20.28 1.21
C ARG A 181 -20.76 21.52 2.04
N ARG A 182 -19.74 22.09 2.65
CA ARG A 182 -19.85 23.24 3.58
C ARG A 182 -19.40 24.56 2.96
N ARG A 183 -18.78 24.54 1.78
CA ARG A 183 -18.22 25.71 1.10
C ARG A 183 -17.21 26.48 1.95
N GLU A 184 -16.45 25.73 2.77
CA GLU A 184 -15.46 26.30 3.70
C GLU A 184 -14.08 26.38 3.04
N GLY A 185 -13.59 27.60 2.80
CA GLY A 185 -12.27 27.82 2.18
C GLY A 185 -11.11 27.22 2.98
N ARG A 186 -11.19 27.14 4.32
CA ARG A 186 -10.20 26.46 5.15
C ARG A 186 -10.01 24.98 4.75
N MET A 187 -11.07 24.32 4.33
CA MET A 187 -11.01 22.91 3.92
C MET A 187 -10.26 22.75 2.59
N VAL A 188 -10.33 23.73 1.69
CA VAL A 188 -9.51 23.74 0.46
C VAL A 188 -8.01 23.84 0.82
N THR A 189 -7.65 24.60 1.83
CA THR A 189 -6.26 24.66 2.31
C THR A 189 -5.79 23.31 2.89
N TRP A 190 -6.61 22.67 3.72
CA TRP A 190 -6.26 21.36 4.27
C TRP A 190 -6.22 20.26 3.20
N TRP A 191 -7.09 20.33 2.19
CA TRP A 191 -6.99 19.49 0.99
C TRP A 191 -5.64 19.66 0.29
N ALA A 192 -5.18 20.89 0.11
CA ALA A 192 -3.87 21.16 -0.49
C ALA A 192 -2.71 20.62 0.36
N VAL A 193 -2.77 20.76 1.68
CA VAL A 193 -1.75 20.19 2.59
C VAL A 193 -1.69 18.68 2.46
N ALA A 194 -2.83 18.00 2.49
CA ALA A 194 -2.88 16.55 2.30
C ALA A 194 -2.36 16.13 0.92
N SER A 195 -2.71 16.87 -0.13
CA SER A 195 -2.24 16.66 -1.50
C SER A 195 -0.72 16.82 -1.62
N VAL A 196 -0.12 17.83 -0.99
CA VAL A 196 1.33 18.02 -0.94
C VAL A 196 2.01 16.85 -0.23
N LEU A 197 1.50 16.41 0.91
CA LEU A 197 2.06 15.25 1.62
C LEU A 197 1.93 13.98 0.78
N ALA A 198 0.82 13.80 0.06
CA ALA A 198 0.65 12.68 -0.87
C ALA A 198 1.67 12.72 -2.02
N LEU A 199 1.94 13.91 -2.60
CA LEU A 199 2.98 14.11 -3.61
C LEU A 199 4.38 13.84 -3.07
N LEU A 200 4.69 14.26 -1.85
CA LEU A 200 5.96 13.97 -1.18
C LEU A 200 6.12 12.48 -0.84
N THR A 201 5.03 11.71 -0.92
CA THR A 201 5.02 10.25 -0.76
C THR A 201 5.15 9.53 -2.10
N HIS A 202 4.41 9.97 -3.12
CA HIS A 202 4.37 9.31 -4.43
C HIS A 202 3.95 10.28 -5.54
N TYR A 203 4.69 10.35 -6.64
CA TYR A 203 4.39 11.24 -7.78
C TYR A 203 2.97 11.03 -8.33
N PHE A 204 2.46 9.80 -8.32
CA PHE A 204 1.14 9.45 -8.87
C PHE A 204 -0.04 9.91 -8.02
N ALA A 205 0.20 10.59 -6.88
CA ALA A 205 -0.84 11.35 -6.18
C ALA A 205 -1.52 12.37 -7.10
N ILE A 206 -0.81 12.87 -8.12
CA ILE A 206 -1.32 13.83 -9.09
C ILE A 206 -2.58 13.32 -9.81
N PHE A 207 -2.72 11.99 -9.99
CA PHE A 207 -3.86 11.40 -10.67
C PHE A 207 -5.19 11.56 -9.90
N THR A 208 -5.12 11.68 -8.58
CA THR A 208 -6.29 11.98 -7.72
C THR A 208 -6.44 13.48 -7.53
N ILE A 209 -5.34 14.21 -7.40
CA ILE A 209 -5.34 15.66 -7.12
C ILE A 209 -5.95 16.44 -8.30
N VAL A 210 -5.63 16.08 -9.54
CA VAL A 210 -6.12 16.82 -10.73
C VAL A 210 -7.66 16.77 -10.84
N PRO A 211 -8.35 15.61 -10.78
CA PRO A 211 -9.81 15.57 -10.79
C PRO A 211 -10.43 16.34 -9.62
N GLU A 212 -9.85 16.24 -8.41
CA GLU A 212 -10.34 16.97 -7.24
C GLU A 212 -10.18 18.49 -7.40
N ALA A 213 -9.04 18.97 -7.88
CA ALA A 213 -8.80 20.40 -8.14
C ALA A 213 -9.80 20.96 -9.16
N LEU A 214 -10.00 20.25 -10.27
CA LEU A 214 -10.97 20.63 -11.30
C LEU A 214 -12.39 20.69 -10.74
N ALA A 215 -12.78 19.69 -9.96
CA ALA A 215 -14.09 19.66 -9.30
C ALA A 215 -14.26 20.82 -8.31
N LEU A 216 -13.26 21.13 -7.47
CA LEU A 216 -13.28 22.28 -6.57
C LEU A 216 -13.42 23.62 -7.33
N PHE A 217 -12.66 23.78 -8.42
CA PHE A 217 -12.70 24.99 -9.24
C PHE A 217 -14.06 25.23 -9.90
N VAL A 218 -14.71 24.14 -10.38
CA VAL A 218 -16.02 24.21 -11.02
C VAL A 218 -17.14 24.38 -10.00
N LEU A 219 -17.11 23.61 -8.90
CA LEU A 219 -18.22 23.53 -7.94
C LEU A 219 -18.22 24.67 -6.90
N LEU A 220 -17.08 25.35 -6.70
CA LEU A 220 -16.91 26.39 -5.68
C LEU A 220 -16.48 27.72 -6.32
N PRO A 221 -17.35 28.37 -7.14
CA PRO A 221 -17.00 29.61 -7.81
C PRO A 221 -16.61 30.74 -6.86
N GLU A 222 -17.20 30.79 -5.66
CA GLU A 222 -16.90 31.74 -4.60
C GLU A 222 -15.52 31.53 -3.96
N LEU A 223 -14.95 30.34 -4.05
CA LEU A 223 -13.63 29.96 -3.53
C LEU A 223 -12.55 29.82 -4.58
N ARG A 224 -12.82 30.17 -5.86
CA ARG A 224 -11.88 29.97 -6.97
C ARG A 224 -10.50 30.54 -6.71
N ARG A 225 -10.42 31.76 -6.13
CA ARG A 225 -9.11 32.36 -5.79
C ARG A 225 -8.31 31.47 -4.84
N ARG A 226 -8.98 30.87 -3.83
CA ARG A 226 -8.34 29.96 -2.87
C ARG A 226 -7.99 28.63 -3.52
N VAL A 227 -8.84 28.10 -4.38
CA VAL A 227 -8.55 26.86 -5.14
C VAL A 227 -7.34 27.07 -6.04
N VAL A 228 -7.26 28.20 -6.76
CA VAL A 228 -6.10 28.54 -7.61
C VAL A 228 -4.84 28.69 -6.77
N ALA A 229 -4.88 29.43 -5.65
CA ALA A 229 -3.73 29.59 -4.76
C ALA A 229 -3.25 28.25 -4.18
N SER A 230 -4.19 27.39 -3.75
CA SER A 230 -3.89 26.04 -3.26
C SER A 230 -3.29 25.16 -4.35
N SER A 231 -3.84 25.19 -5.55
CA SER A 231 -3.33 24.43 -6.72
C SER A 231 -1.95 24.95 -7.13
N ALA A 232 -1.71 26.27 -7.08
CA ALA A 232 -0.40 26.87 -7.35
C ALA A 232 0.65 26.40 -6.33
N ALA A 233 0.30 26.30 -5.03
CA ALA A 233 1.18 25.75 -4.01
C ALA A 233 1.52 24.27 -4.28
N ILE A 234 0.53 23.45 -4.69
CA ILE A 234 0.75 22.06 -5.09
C ILE A 234 1.68 22.00 -6.31
N LEU A 235 1.44 22.83 -7.33
CA LEU A 235 2.28 22.91 -8.53
C LEU A 235 3.71 23.35 -8.22
N ALA A 236 3.89 24.28 -7.27
CA ALA A 236 5.23 24.66 -6.80
C ALA A 236 5.99 23.47 -6.20
N VAL A 237 5.32 22.64 -5.39
CA VAL A 237 5.93 21.41 -4.87
C VAL A 237 6.20 20.39 -5.98
N CYS A 238 5.27 20.23 -6.96
CA CYS A 238 5.53 19.41 -8.14
C CYS A 238 6.79 19.90 -8.87
N GLY A 239 6.92 21.21 -9.12
CA GLY A 239 8.11 21.80 -9.74
C GLY A 239 9.39 21.53 -8.95
N ALA A 240 9.35 21.65 -7.63
CA ALA A 240 10.49 21.34 -6.77
C ALA A 240 10.89 19.85 -6.79
N LEU A 241 9.95 18.95 -7.08
CA LEU A 241 10.20 17.51 -7.20
C LEU A 241 10.69 17.09 -8.58
N VAL A 242 10.55 17.95 -9.64
CA VAL A 242 10.97 17.60 -11.00
C VAL A 242 12.43 17.19 -11.12
N PRO A 243 13.42 17.88 -10.51
CA PRO A 243 14.82 17.45 -10.61
C PRO A 243 15.04 16.05 -10.05
N LEU A 244 14.39 15.72 -8.91
CA LEU A 244 14.45 14.39 -8.32
C LEU A 244 13.77 13.35 -9.23
N ALA A 245 12.58 13.65 -9.74
CA ALA A 245 11.83 12.74 -10.61
C ALA A 245 12.58 12.44 -11.90
N VAL A 246 13.18 13.45 -12.55
CA VAL A 246 14.00 13.29 -13.75
C VAL A 246 15.24 12.44 -13.46
N HIS A 247 15.94 12.71 -12.33
CA HIS A 247 17.09 11.92 -11.95
C HIS A 247 16.71 10.44 -11.74
N GLN A 248 15.61 10.16 -11.04
CA GLN A 248 15.12 8.80 -10.80
C GLN A 248 14.63 8.11 -12.08
N ALA A 249 13.94 8.82 -12.97
CA ALA A 249 13.50 8.29 -14.26
C ALA A 249 14.68 7.87 -15.15
N ASN A 250 15.77 8.65 -15.14
CA ASN A 250 16.99 8.34 -15.90
C ASN A 250 17.69 7.06 -15.41
N GLN A 251 17.32 6.52 -14.23
CA GLN A 251 17.79 5.21 -13.77
C GLN A 251 17.01 4.04 -14.43
N GLY A 252 15.95 4.30 -15.19
CA GLY A 252 15.19 3.29 -15.93
C GLY A 252 14.31 2.38 -15.09
N HIS A 253 13.96 2.78 -13.86
CA HIS A 253 13.18 1.94 -12.94
C HIS A 253 11.72 1.74 -13.34
N ASP A 254 11.20 2.48 -14.31
CA ASP A 254 9.82 2.45 -14.81
C ASP A 254 9.68 1.85 -16.23
N VAL A 255 10.79 1.63 -16.93
CA VAL A 255 10.82 1.09 -18.31
C VAL A 255 10.05 -0.23 -18.45
N TRP A 256 10.03 -1.06 -17.41
CA TRP A 256 9.30 -2.33 -17.43
C TRP A 256 7.79 -2.17 -17.64
N ILE A 257 7.18 -1.02 -17.31
CA ILE A 257 5.75 -0.76 -17.52
C ILE A 257 5.41 -0.81 -19.00
N SER A 258 6.21 -0.17 -19.85
CA SER A 258 6.01 -0.13 -21.29
C SER A 258 6.16 -1.51 -21.96
N ASN A 259 6.91 -2.44 -21.33
CA ASN A 259 7.09 -3.80 -21.83
C ASN A 259 5.85 -4.70 -21.62
N ILE A 260 4.87 -4.25 -20.83
CA ILE A 260 3.62 -4.98 -20.59
C ILE A 260 2.53 -4.37 -21.46
N SER A 261 1.84 -5.21 -22.25
CA SER A 261 0.78 -4.73 -23.14
C SER A 261 -0.31 -3.99 -22.37
N PHE A 262 -0.92 -2.98 -22.99
CA PHE A 262 -1.98 -2.20 -22.34
C PHE A 262 -3.17 -3.06 -21.91
N GLY A 263 -3.57 -4.03 -22.76
CA GLY A 263 -4.65 -4.98 -22.43
C GLY A 263 -4.32 -5.82 -21.20
N THR A 264 -3.09 -6.31 -21.07
CA THR A 264 -2.62 -7.03 -19.88
C THR A 264 -2.68 -6.16 -18.63
N ARG A 265 -2.35 -4.86 -18.74
CA ARG A 265 -2.41 -3.93 -17.60
C ARG A 265 -3.84 -3.61 -17.17
N LEU A 266 -4.80 -3.59 -18.12
CA LEU A 266 -6.24 -3.50 -17.79
C LEU A 266 -6.73 -4.75 -17.07
N ASP A 267 -6.34 -5.94 -17.51
CA ASP A 267 -6.63 -7.20 -16.80
C ASP A 267 -6.02 -7.20 -15.38
N TYR A 268 -4.78 -6.74 -15.24
CA TYR A 268 -4.14 -6.57 -13.94
C TYR A 268 -4.85 -5.56 -13.04
N LEU A 269 -5.45 -4.49 -13.61
CA LEU A 269 -6.22 -3.53 -12.83
C LEU A 269 -7.39 -4.22 -12.12
N VAL A 270 -8.19 -4.98 -12.88
CA VAL A 270 -9.31 -5.73 -12.31
C VAL A 270 -8.82 -6.72 -11.27
N LYS A 271 -7.79 -7.51 -11.59
CA LYS A 271 -7.24 -8.52 -10.68
C LYS A 271 -6.69 -7.92 -9.40
N GLN A 272 -5.88 -6.86 -9.49
CA GLN A 272 -5.29 -6.23 -8.30
C GLN A 272 -6.33 -5.51 -7.43
N PHE A 273 -7.32 -4.86 -8.04
CA PHE A 273 -8.37 -4.15 -7.28
C PHE A 273 -9.33 -5.09 -6.57
N VAL A 274 -9.58 -6.26 -7.15
CA VAL A 274 -10.60 -7.22 -6.68
C VAL A 274 -9.98 -8.33 -5.83
N PHE A 275 -8.80 -8.83 -6.22
CA PHE A 275 -8.18 -10.01 -5.61
C PHE A 275 -6.86 -9.71 -4.87
N GLY A 276 -6.35 -8.48 -4.88
CA GLY A 276 -5.01 -8.14 -4.41
C GLY A 276 -3.96 -8.33 -5.49
N TYR A 277 -2.67 -8.28 -5.11
CA TYR A 277 -1.56 -8.19 -6.07
C TYR A 277 -1.49 -9.38 -7.06
N HIS A 278 -1.64 -10.60 -6.60
CA HIS A 278 -1.48 -11.81 -7.43
C HIS A 278 -2.81 -12.48 -7.80
N GLY A 279 -3.90 -11.80 -7.83
CA GLY A 279 -5.23 -12.28 -8.14
C GLY A 279 -5.37 -13.76 -8.52
N SER A 280 -6.39 -14.42 -8.03
CA SER A 280 -6.63 -15.83 -8.30
C SER A 280 -6.86 -16.08 -9.79
N SER A 281 -6.23 -17.11 -10.33
CA SER A 281 -6.62 -17.71 -11.61
C SER A 281 -7.83 -18.67 -11.50
N SER A 282 -8.30 -18.92 -10.27
CA SER A 282 -9.46 -19.80 -10.04
C SER A 282 -10.75 -19.11 -10.52
N SER A 283 -11.44 -19.73 -11.45
CA SER A 283 -12.74 -19.25 -11.95
C SER A 283 -13.79 -19.15 -10.85
N VAL A 284 -13.77 -20.07 -9.88
CA VAL A 284 -14.70 -20.08 -8.75
C VAL A 284 -14.52 -18.84 -7.87
N LEU A 285 -13.28 -18.56 -7.44
CA LEU A 285 -12.99 -17.37 -6.62
C LEU A 285 -13.29 -16.08 -7.38
N THR A 286 -13.07 -16.08 -8.70
CA THR A 286 -13.42 -14.93 -9.55
C THR A 286 -14.93 -14.67 -9.52
N VAL A 287 -15.77 -15.68 -9.69
CA VAL A 287 -17.25 -15.54 -9.64
C VAL A 287 -17.70 -15.12 -8.24
N VAL A 288 -17.15 -15.73 -7.18
CA VAL A 288 -17.49 -15.42 -5.78
C VAL A 288 -17.30 -13.94 -5.44
N VAL A 289 -16.31 -13.29 -6.04
CA VAL A 289 -16.03 -11.86 -5.79
C VAL A 289 -16.73 -10.96 -6.81
N LEU A 290 -16.73 -11.31 -8.09
CA LEU A 290 -17.31 -10.44 -9.13
C LEU A 290 -18.82 -10.30 -9.04
N ALA A 291 -19.55 -11.36 -8.67
CA ALA A 291 -21.01 -11.30 -8.57
C ALA A 291 -21.48 -10.28 -7.51
N PRO A 292 -21.01 -10.31 -6.24
CA PRO A 292 -21.41 -9.29 -5.26
C PRO A 292 -20.82 -7.90 -5.58
N LEU A 293 -19.66 -7.81 -6.25
CA LEU A 293 -19.12 -6.54 -6.73
C LEU A 293 -20.05 -5.88 -7.74
N LEU A 294 -20.47 -6.62 -8.77
CA LEU A 294 -21.42 -6.14 -9.77
C LEU A 294 -22.79 -5.79 -9.15
N ALA A 295 -23.29 -6.63 -8.24
CA ALA A 295 -24.53 -6.34 -7.51
C ALA A 295 -24.39 -5.03 -6.71
N THR A 296 -23.29 -4.83 -5.99
CA THR A 296 -23.01 -3.59 -5.24
C THR A 296 -22.94 -2.39 -6.19
N ALA A 297 -22.25 -2.49 -7.31
CA ALA A 297 -22.14 -1.41 -8.30
C ALA A 297 -23.51 -1.05 -8.92
N VAL A 298 -24.31 -2.05 -9.31
CA VAL A 298 -25.66 -1.85 -9.85
C VAL A 298 -26.58 -1.19 -8.83
N LEU A 299 -26.59 -1.68 -7.58
CA LEU A 299 -27.41 -1.12 -6.52
C LEU A 299 -26.96 0.27 -6.11
N ALA A 300 -25.65 0.55 -6.09
CA ALA A 300 -25.09 1.88 -5.85
C ALA A 300 -25.55 2.87 -6.92
N THR A 301 -25.48 2.46 -8.19
CA THR A 301 -25.97 3.29 -9.30
C THR A 301 -27.48 3.51 -9.20
N ARG A 302 -28.29 2.46 -9.06
CA ARG A 302 -29.75 2.58 -8.98
C ARG A 302 -30.23 3.39 -7.78
N GLY A 303 -29.59 3.19 -6.61
CA GLY A 303 -29.98 3.85 -5.36
C GLY A 303 -29.50 5.27 -5.23
N SER A 304 -28.35 5.60 -5.82
CA SER A 304 -27.65 6.85 -5.53
C SER A 304 -27.31 7.72 -6.75
N TRP A 305 -27.67 7.33 -7.99
CA TRP A 305 -27.31 8.06 -9.21
C TRP A 305 -27.79 9.52 -9.22
N ARG A 306 -28.90 9.84 -8.53
CA ARG A 306 -29.42 11.19 -8.37
C ARG A 306 -28.66 12.01 -7.32
N SER A 307 -27.90 11.37 -6.44
CA SER A 307 -27.11 12.05 -5.42
C SER A 307 -25.90 12.76 -6.05
N PRO A 308 -25.80 14.10 -5.94
CA PRO A 308 -24.62 14.81 -6.45
C PRO A 308 -23.32 14.33 -5.82
N GLY A 309 -23.32 14.03 -4.51
CA GLY A 309 -22.16 13.53 -3.81
C GLY A 309 -21.70 12.15 -4.29
N TRP A 310 -22.66 11.26 -4.58
CA TRP A 310 -22.35 9.95 -5.16
C TRP A 310 -21.73 10.07 -6.56
N ARG A 311 -22.35 10.89 -7.43
CA ARG A 311 -21.81 11.14 -8.79
C ARG A 311 -20.41 11.70 -8.75
N LEU A 312 -20.16 12.60 -7.80
CA LEU A 312 -18.84 13.21 -7.63
C LEU A 312 -17.79 12.18 -7.18
N ALA A 313 -18.13 11.32 -6.19
CA ALA A 313 -17.24 10.24 -5.77
C ALA A 313 -16.95 9.26 -6.92
N ALA A 314 -17.97 8.83 -7.64
CA ALA A 314 -17.81 7.94 -8.80
C ALA A 314 -16.95 8.59 -9.90
N ALA A 315 -17.21 9.87 -10.22
CA ALA A 315 -16.45 10.61 -11.23
C ALA A 315 -14.96 10.77 -10.83
N ILE A 316 -14.65 11.17 -9.59
CA ILE A 316 -13.28 11.30 -9.12
C ILE A 316 -12.56 9.93 -9.20
N GLY A 317 -13.22 8.84 -8.76
CA GLY A 317 -12.63 7.50 -8.83
C GLY A 317 -12.30 7.05 -10.26
N VAL A 318 -13.22 7.26 -11.19
CA VAL A 318 -13.03 6.93 -12.61
C VAL A 318 -11.97 7.83 -13.26
N LEU A 319 -12.01 9.15 -12.99
CA LEU A 319 -11.04 10.09 -13.54
C LEU A 319 -9.63 9.84 -13.01
N THR A 320 -9.47 9.42 -11.75
CA THR A 320 -8.16 9.02 -11.20
C THR A 320 -7.52 7.89 -12.01
N ILE A 321 -8.32 6.96 -12.54
CA ILE A 321 -7.86 5.91 -13.45
C ILE A 321 -7.69 6.47 -14.88
N GLY A 322 -8.57 7.34 -15.30
CA GLY A 322 -8.60 7.91 -16.66
C GLY A 322 -7.44 8.87 -16.95
N VAL A 323 -6.96 9.62 -15.96
CA VAL A 323 -5.87 10.59 -16.14
C VAL A 323 -4.59 9.94 -16.70
N PRO A 324 -4.01 8.87 -16.11
CA PRO A 324 -2.82 8.24 -16.68
C PRO A 324 -3.10 7.51 -18.00
N ILE A 325 -4.32 7.05 -18.24
CA ILE A 325 -4.72 6.48 -19.54
C ILE A 325 -4.72 7.60 -20.62
N ALA A 326 -5.26 8.76 -20.28
CA ALA A 326 -5.23 9.92 -21.19
C ALA A 326 -3.79 10.41 -21.41
N ALA A 327 -2.94 10.43 -20.37
CA ALA A 327 -1.54 10.83 -20.49
C ALA A 327 -0.75 9.95 -21.48
N LYS A 328 -1.12 8.68 -21.64
CA LYS A 328 -0.52 7.78 -22.62
C LYS A 328 -0.71 8.26 -24.07
N VAL A 329 -1.82 8.91 -24.37
CA VAL A 329 -2.08 9.49 -25.71
C VAL A 329 -1.03 10.58 -26.05
N PHE A 330 -0.49 11.24 -25.01
CA PHE A 330 0.57 12.24 -25.11
C PHE A 330 1.98 11.66 -24.91
N GLY A 331 2.15 10.34 -25.05
CA GLY A 331 3.44 9.66 -24.94
C GLY A 331 3.91 9.39 -23.50
N GLN A 332 3.09 9.66 -22.48
CA GLN A 332 3.43 9.45 -21.07
C GLN A 332 2.75 8.18 -20.53
N ASP A 333 3.44 7.05 -20.57
CA ASP A 333 2.88 5.76 -20.20
C ASP A 333 3.14 5.38 -18.74
N PHE A 334 2.37 5.96 -17.83
CA PHE A 334 2.42 5.69 -16.37
C PHE A 334 1.29 4.78 -15.87
N PHE A 335 0.44 4.29 -16.78
CA PHE A 335 -0.71 3.48 -16.37
C PHE A 335 -0.27 2.10 -15.90
N PHE A 336 -0.40 1.86 -14.62
CA PHE A 336 -0.28 0.54 -13.98
C PHE A 336 -1.20 0.50 -12.75
N PRO A 337 -1.78 -0.67 -12.38
CA PRO A 337 -2.78 -0.75 -11.29
C PRO A 337 -2.36 -0.09 -9.98
N ARG A 338 -1.15 -0.36 -9.49
CA ARG A 338 -0.63 0.23 -8.25
C ARG A 338 -0.49 1.75 -8.31
N ASN A 339 -0.32 2.32 -9.50
CA ASN A 339 -0.14 3.77 -9.70
C ASN A 339 -1.47 4.52 -9.57
N VAL A 340 -2.60 3.83 -9.72
CA VAL A 340 -3.96 4.38 -9.60
C VAL A 340 -4.68 3.86 -8.36
N ILE A 341 -3.98 3.22 -7.43
CA ILE A 341 -4.59 2.56 -6.26
C ILE A 341 -5.39 3.53 -5.37
N ALA A 342 -5.03 4.81 -5.35
CA ALA A 342 -5.75 5.85 -4.61
C ALA A 342 -7.21 6.02 -5.09
N SER A 343 -7.53 5.63 -6.35
CA SER A 343 -8.91 5.63 -6.87
C SER A 343 -9.85 4.73 -6.07
N TRP A 344 -9.31 3.74 -5.35
CA TRP A 344 -10.10 2.87 -4.46
C TRP A 344 -10.91 3.66 -3.43
N ILE A 345 -10.41 4.79 -2.96
CA ILE A 345 -11.05 5.62 -1.92
C ILE A 345 -12.37 6.20 -2.41
N PRO A 346 -12.41 7.03 -3.48
CA PRO A 346 -13.68 7.55 -3.99
C PRO A 346 -14.56 6.43 -4.57
N LEU A 347 -14.00 5.34 -5.13
CA LEU A 347 -14.78 4.20 -5.60
C LEU A 347 -15.45 3.42 -4.45
N ALA A 348 -14.79 3.26 -3.30
CA ALA A 348 -15.41 2.66 -2.12
C ALA A 348 -16.56 3.52 -1.58
N VAL A 349 -16.39 4.86 -1.58
CA VAL A 349 -17.48 5.79 -1.20
C VAL A 349 -18.65 5.69 -2.19
N ALA A 350 -18.40 5.58 -3.48
CA ALA A 350 -19.42 5.34 -4.48
C ALA A 350 -20.09 3.96 -4.28
N GLY A 351 -19.33 2.89 -4.06
CA GLY A 351 -19.84 1.56 -3.74
C GLY A 351 -20.74 1.56 -2.49
N GLY A 352 -20.34 2.32 -1.47
CA GLY A 352 -21.15 2.53 -0.27
C GLY A 352 -22.55 3.12 -0.55
N GLY A 353 -22.72 3.79 -1.69
CA GLY A 353 -24.03 4.27 -2.13
C GLY A 353 -25.07 3.15 -2.37
N ALA A 354 -24.66 1.89 -2.49
CA ALA A 354 -25.58 0.75 -2.65
C ALA A 354 -26.61 0.65 -1.53
N VAL A 355 -26.24 1.05 -0.30
CA VAL A 355 -27.12 0.97 0.87
C VAL A 355 -28.30 1.94 0.82
N ALA A 356 -28.34 2.83 -0.18
CA ALA A 356 -29.55 3.62 -0.47
C ALA A 356 -30.74 2.76 -0.95
N VAL A 357 -30.46 1.53 -1.44
CA VAL A 357 -31.47 0.51 -1.68
C VAL A 357 -31.63 -0.34 -0.41
N PRO A 358 -32.71 -0.17 0.35
CA PRO A 358 -32.87 -0.85 1.64
C PRO A 358 -32.81 -2.39 1.51
N ARG A 359 -32.26 -3.05 2.53
CA ARG A 359 -32.04 -4.51 2.61
C ARG A 359 -31.10 -5.06 1.53
N LEU A 360 -31.42 -4.90 0.24
CA LEU A 360 -30.61 -5.43 -0.87
C LEU A 360 -29.23 -4.78 -0.94
N GLY A 361 -29.14 -3.47 -0.73
CA GLY A 361 -27.85 -2.76 -0.74
C GLY A 361 -26.96 -3.20 0.41
N TRP A 362 -27.48 -3.36 1.61
CA TRP A 362 -26.73 -3.88 2.74
C TRP A 362 -26.32 -5.35 2.53
N ALA A 363 -27.23 -6.18 1.98
CA ALA A 363 -26.93 -7.56 1.66
C ALA A 363 -25.79 -7.67 0.61
N ALA A 364 -25.82 -6.83 -0.44
CA ALA A 364 -24.77 -6.81 -1.45
C ALA A 364 -23.42 -6.37 -0.88
N VAL A 365 -23.38 -5.31 -0.07
CA VAL A 365 -22.16 -4.85 0.61
C VAL A 365 -21.63 -5.91 1.57
N ALA A 366 -22.50 -6.55 2.35
CA ALA A 366 -22.10 -7.62 3.26
C ALA A 366 -21.56 -8.84 2.50
N ALA A 367 -22.22 -9.26 1.41
CA ALA A 367 -21.75 -10.35 0.55
C ALA A 367 -20.39 -10.03 -0.08
N LEU A 368 -20.19 -8.79 -0.54
CA LEU A 368 -18.91 -8.35 -1.09
C LEU A 368 -17.81 -8.32 -0.01
N CYS A 369 -18.11 -7.81 1.18
CA CYS A 369 -17.16 -7.85 2.29
C CYS A 369 -16.79 -9.29 2.69
N ALA A 370 -17.78 -10.20 2.75
CA ALA A 370 -17.55 -11.61 3.02
C ALA A 370 -16.65 -12.25 1.95
N ALA A 371 -16.94 -11.99 0.66
CA ALA A 371 -16.12 -12.46 -0.45
C ALA A 371 -14.69 -11.90 -0.38
N PHE A 372 -14.51 -10.64 -0.04
CA PHE A 372 -13.21 -9.99 0.14
C PHE A 372 -12.43 -10.61 1.30
N VAL A 373 -13.07 -10.84 2.45
CA VAL A 373 -12.42 -11.50 3.60
C VAL A 373 -12.03 -12.92 3.24
N THR A 374 -12.91 -13.67 2.56
CA THR A 374 -12.59 -15.03 2.07
C THR A 374 -11.37 -15.00 1.15
N MET A 375 -11.28 -14.01 0.26
CA MET A 375 -10.14 -13.86 -0.64
C MET A 375 -8.85 -13.51 0.13
N ALA A 376 -8.92 -12.61 1.10
CA ALA A 376 -7.76 -12.26 1.95
C ALA A 376 -7.24 -13.51 2.70
N ILE A 377 -8.15 -14.28 3.30
CA ILE A 377 -7.80 -15.55 3.97
C ILE A 377 -7.24 -16.56 2.96
N ALA A 378 -7.84 -16.68 1.76
CA ALA A 378 -7.33 -17.59 0.72
C ALA A 378 -5.88 -17.25 0.32
N ILE A 379 -5.52 -15.96 0.24
CA ILE A 379 -4.15 -15.52 0.01
C ILE A 379 -3.23 -15.99 1.15
N ASP A 380 -3.66 -15.84 2.40
CA ASP A 380 -2.84 -16.20 3.56
C ASP A 380 -2.60 -17.72 3.67
N VAL A 381 -3.57 -18.55 3.27
CA VAL A 381 -3.46 -20.02 3.41
C VAL A 381 -2.98 -20.74 2.14
N THR A 382 -2.88 -20.05 0.99
CA THR A 382 -2.54 -20.67 -0.29
C THR A 382 -1.19 -20.16 -0.80
N PRO A 383 -0.09 -20.91 -0.69
CA PRO A 383 1.25 -20.45 -1.07
C PRO A 383 1.35 -19.92 -2.51
N LYS A 384 0.56 -20.47 -3.45
CA LYS A 384 0.53 -20.01 -4.86
C LYS A 384 -0.04 -18.61 -5.04
N LEU A 385 -0.78 -18.08 -4.07
CA LEU A 385 -1.33 -16.72 -4.07
C LEU A 385 -0.46 -15.74 -3.29
N GLN A 386 0.58 -16.23 -2.60
CA GLN A 386 1.51 -15.44 -1.80
C GLN A 386 2.67 -14.90 -2.65
N ARG A 387 3.43 -13.99 -2.07
CA ARG A 387 4.70 -13.52 -2.60
C ARG A 387 5.73 -14.65 -2.59
N SER A 388 6.75 -14.57 -3.45
CA SER A 388 7.84 -15.55 -3.48
C SER A 388 8.55 -15.64 -2.12
N ASP A 389 8.70 -16.84 -1.57
CA ASP A 389 9.27 -17.05 -0.23
C ASP A 389 10.80 -17.12 -0.26
N TRP A 390 11.41 -15.94 -0.27
CA TRP A 390 12.87 -15.79 -0.23
C TRP A 390 13.51 -16.22 1.10
N ARG A 391 12.75 -16.19 2.19
CA ARG A 391 13.19 -16.65 3.50
C ARG A 391 13.42 -18.16 3.49
N ASP A 392 12.48 -18.91 2.93
CA ASP A 392 12.63 -20.36 2.82
C ASP A 392 13.64 -20.76 1.73
N ALA A 393 13.76 -19.97 0.65
CA ALA A 393 14.86 -20.16 -0.30
C ALA A 393 16.24 -20.00 0.39
N ALA A 394 16.42 -18.96 1.20
CA ALA A 394 17.64 -18.74 1.95
C ALA A 394 17.93 -19.85 2.99
N LYS A 395 16.90 -20.37 3.67
CA LYS A 395 17.03 -21.52 4.58
C LYS A 395 17.46 -22.79 3.83
N ALA A 396 16.87 -23.07 2.66
CA ALA A 396 17.20 -24.21 1.85
C ALA A 396 18.65 -24.18 1.34
N LEU A 397 19.17 -22.98 1.00
CA LEU A 397 20.58 -22.80 0.67
C LEU A 397 21.51 -23.12 1.86
N GLY A 398 21.00 -22.98 3.09
CA GLY A 398 21.74 -23.22 4.31
C GLY A 398 22.81 -22.17 4.61
N PRO A 399 23.56 -22.34 5.73
CA PRO A 399 24.64 -21.43 6.12
C PRO A 399 25.79 -21.52 5.12
N GLY A 400 26.44 -20.38 4.83
CA GLY A 400 27.67 -20.35 4.04
C GLY A 400 28.82 -20.90 4.85
N VAL A 401 29.18 -22.15 4.64
CA VAL A 401 30.33 -22.82 5.31
C VAL A 401 31.65 -22.47 4.59
N ARG A 402 31.56 -22.12 3.33
CA ARG A 402 32.69 -21.74 2.46
C ARG A 402 32.38 -20.43 1.77
N PRO A 403 33.40 -19.69 1.30
CA PRO A 403 33.16 -18.52 0.44
C PRO A 403 32.31 -18.95 -0.76
N ARG A 404 31.09 -18.40 -0.88
CA ARG A 404 30.17 -18.78 -1.95
C ARG A 404 29.63 -17.62 -2.74
N ALA A 405 29.38 -17.84 -4.02
CA ALA A 405 28.58 -16.98 -4.86
C ALA A 405 27.16 -17.54 -4.96
N VAL A 406 26.16 -16.71 -4.68
CA VAL A 406 24.75 -17.04 -4.87
C VAL A 406 24.22 -16.22 -6.03
N LEU A 407 23.70 -16.91 -7.03
CA LEU A 407 23.13 -16.36 -8.25
C LEU A 407 21.62 -16.52 -8.15
N GLY A 408 20.95 -15.45 -7.77
CA GLY A 408 19.50 -15.48 -7.56
C GLY A 408 18.72 -15.40 -8.87
N ALA A 409 17.44 -15.79 -8.85
CA ALA A 409 16.48 -15.41 -9.87
C ALA A 409 16.43 -13.88 -9.99
N ASP A 410 15.95 -13.35 -11.11
CA ASP A 410 16.05 -11.93 -11.53
C ASP A 410 15.82 -10.90 -10.39
N THR A 411 14.83 -11.09 -9.57
CA THR A 411 14.47 -10.17 -8.47
C THR A 411 15.06 -10.55 -7.10
N GLY A 412 15.87 -11.63 -7.03
CA GLY A 412 16.27 -12.28 -5.77
C GLY A 412 17.40 -11.60 -5.01
N ALA A 413 18.17 -10.73 -5.64
CA ALA A 413 19.40 -10.20 -5.03
C ALA A 413 19.14 -9.34 -3.77
N ASN A 414 18.06 -8.56 -3.73
CA ASN A 414 17.72 -7.76 -2.54
C ASN A 414 17.24 -8.63 -1.38
N PRO A 415 16.22 -9.50 -1.54
CA PRO A 415 15.77 -10.34 -0.45
C PRO A 415 16.82 -11.35 0.02
N LEU A 416 17.57 -11.99 -0.88
CA LEU A 416 18.63 -12.91 -0.48
C LEU A 416 19.74 -12.23 0.31
N THR A 417 20.12 -11.00 -0.04
CA THR A 417 21.08 -10.20 0.76
C THR A 417 20.57 -9.92 2.17
N TYR A 418 19.24 -9.80 2.36
CA TYR A 418 18.66 -9.62 3.68
C TYR A 418 18.66 -10.93 4.49
N TYR A 419 18.25 -12.05 3.87
CA TYR A 419 18.07 -13.33 4.58
C TYR A 419 19.37 -14.13 4.75
N LEU A 420 20.34 -13.98 3.85
CA LEU A 420 21.65 -14.61 3.96
C LEU A 420 22.60 -13.69 4.74
N ARG A 421 22.90 -14.06 5.97
CA ARG A 421 23.79 -13.28 6.84
C ARG A 421 25.19 -13.14 6.22
N GLY A 422 25.75 -11.93 6.27
CA GLY A 422 27.06 -11.64 5.71
C GLY A 422 27.09 -11.56 4.18
N ALA A 423 25.93 -11.68 3.53
CA ALA A 423 25.84 -11.59 2.09
C ALA A 423 25.80 -10.12 1.62
N HIS A 424 26.49 -9.85 0.52
CA HIS A 424 26.49 -8.55 -0.14
C HIS A 424 26.51 -8.70 -1.67
N LYS A 425 26.05 -7.69 -2.36
CA LYS A 425 26.03 -7.69 -3.83
C LYS A 425 27.38 -7.31 -4.40
N VAL A 426 27.77 -8.01 -5.45
CA VAL A 426 28.94 -7.69 -6.25
C VAL A 426 28.54 -7.57 -7.72
N SER A 427 28.77 -6.41 -8.32
CA SER A 427 28.38 -6.12 -9.70
C SER A 427 29.55 -6.14 -10.69
N ARG A 428 30.79 -6.00 -10.23
CA ARG A 428 32.01 -5.95 -11.08
C ARG A 428 33.22 -6.52 -10.35
N GLY A 429 34.27 -6.86 -11.11
CA GLY A 429 35.51 -7.33 -10.56
C GLY A 429 35.68 -8.85 -10.53
N ARG A 430 36.56 -9.33 -9.68
CA ARG A 430 36.84 -10.75 -9.46
C ARG A 430 36.58 -11.10 -8.01
N VAL A 431 36.03 -12.29 -7.78
CA VAL A 431 35.71 -12.84 -6.46
C VAL A 431 36.30 -14.23 -6.30
N THR A 432 36.76 -14.56 -5.10
CA THR A 432 37.32 -15.87 -4.78
C THR A 432 36.27 -16.70 -4.03
N VAL A 433 35.83 -17.80 -4.62
CA VAL A 433 34.79 -18.67 -4.07
C VAL A 433 35.13 -20.14 -4.21
N SER A 434 34.59 -20.96 -3.32
CA SER A 434 34.68 -22.44 -3.37
C SER A 434 33.32 -23.07 -3.65
N GLU A 435 32.25 -22.29 -3.62
CA GLU A 435 30.88 -22.77 -3.84
C GLU A 435 30.12 -21.77 -4.70
N ILE A 436 29.31 -22.29 -5.59
CA ILE A 436 28.38 -21.51 -6.43
C ILE A 436 27.00 -22.12 -6.29
N ASP A 437 26.04 -21.35 -5.80
CA ASP A 437 24.63 -21.71 -5.75
C ASP A 437 23.87 -20.88 -6.79
N THR A 438 23.14 -21.54 -7.71
CA THR A 438 22.29 -20.83 -8.67
C THR A 438 20.84 -21.22 -8.49
N LEU A 439 19.96 -20.21 -8.41
CA LEU A 439 18.53 -20.36 -8.14
C LEU A 439 17.70 -20.00 -9.38
N ALA A 440 16.55 -20.70 -9.50
CA ALA A 440 15.49 -20.38 -10.46
C ALA A 440 14.12 -20.50 -9.80
N PHE A 441 13.12 -19.82 -10.35
CA PHE A 441 11.72 -20.07 -9.99
C PHE A 441 11.25 -21.44 -10.50
N THR A 442 10.45 -22.16 -9.70
CA THR A 442 9.93 -23.50 -10.09
C THR A 442 9.07 -23.47 -11.35
N ALA A 443 8.44 -22.32 -11.65
CA ALA A 443 7.64 -22.13 -12.87
C ALA A 443 8.48 -21.92 -14.14
N ALA A 444 9.79 -21.66 -14.00
CA ALA A 444 10.68 -21.55 -15.15
C ALA A 444 10.99 -22.92 -15.73
N PRO A 445 11.20 -23.04 -17.06
CA PRO A 445 11.70 -24.28 -17.66
C PRO A 445 13.13 -24.54 -17.18
N VAL A 446 13.25 -25.20 -16.05
CA VAL A 446 14.50 -25.39 -15.33
C VAL A 446 15.34 -26.45 -16.05
N ARG A 447 16.39 -26.00 -16.70
CA ARG A 447 17.47 -26.82 -17.23
C ARG A 447 18.64 -26.74 -16.27
N HIS A 448 19.59 -27.69 -16.35
CA HIS A 448 20.88 -27.56 -15.67
C HIS A 448 21.63 -26.32 -16.15
N ALA A 449 22.45 -25.72 -15.29
CA ALA A 449 23.29 -24.62 -15.69
C ALA A 449 24.17 -25.03 -16.88
N ARG A 450 24.12 -24.26 -17.97
CA ARG A 450 24.80 -24.62 -19.23
C ARG A 450 26.31 -24.43 -19.18
N VAL A 451 26.77 -23.51 -18.34
CA VAL A 451 28.17 -23.14 -18.23
C VAL A 451 28.60 -23.34 -16.79
N ILE A 452 29.52 -24.28 -16.56
CA ILE A 452 30.12 -24.52 -15.24
C ILE A 452 31.59 -24.07 -15.32
N PRO A 453 32.05 -23.16 -14.44
CA PRO A 453 33.44 -22.71 -14.44
C PRO A 453 34.44 -23.85 -14.18
N ARG A 454 35.57 -23.82 -14.85
CA ARG A 454 36.62 -24.86 -14.70
C ARG A 454 37.01 -25.05 -13.23
N GLY A 455 37.00 -26.31 -12.79
CA GLY A 455 37.37 -26.71 -11.43
C GLY A 455 36.20 -26.72 -10.44
N PHE A 456 34.99 -26.44 -10.89
CA PHE A 456 33.76 -26.70 -10.14
C PHE A 456 33.09 -27.98 -10.64
N ARG A 457 32.50 -28.73 -9.72
CA ARG A 457 31.71 -29.94 -10.03
C ARG A 457 30.33 -29.80 -9.42
N PHE A 458 29.33 -30.38 -10.07
CA PHE A 458 27.99 -30.46 -9.53
C PHE A 458 27.99 -31.21 -8.21
N ALA A 459 27.43 -30.62 -7.16
CA ALA A 459 27.37 -31.18 -5.82
C ALA A 459 25.95 -31.62 -5.42
N GLY A 460 24.92 -31.06 -6.06
CA GLY A 460 23.55 -31.43 -5.79
C GLY A 460 22.54 -30.39 -6.24
N ARG A 461 21.29 -30.79 -6.18
CA ARG A 461 20.11 -29.96 -6.45
C ARG A 461 19.19 -29.99 -5.25
N GLY A 462 18.65 -28.85 -4.88
CA GLY A 462 17.66 -28.71 -3.83
C GLY A 462 16.48 -27.87 -4.31
N SER A 463 15.45 -27.83 -3.48
CA SER A 463 14.26 -27.03 -3.74
C SER A 463 13.67 -26.47 -2.45
N SER A 464 12.94 -25.37 -2.58
CA SER A 464 12.04 -24.82 -1.57
C SER A 464 10.73 -24.42 -2.25
N PRO A 465 9.67 -24.09 -1.53
CA PRO A 465 8.43 -23.62 -2.13
C PRO A 465 8.69 -22.47 -3.09
N GLY A 466 8.40 -22.67 -4.38
CA GLY A 466 8.58 -21.68 -5.43
C GLY A 466 9.98 -21.59 -6.05
N PHE A 467 11.00 -22.27 -5.50
CA PHE A 467 12.39 -22.22 -5.99
C PHE A 467 13.05 -23.57 -6.15
N ILE A 468 13.95 -23.64 -7.12
CA ILE A 468 14.92 -24.72 -7.29
C ILE A 468 16.30 -24.11 -7.31
N PHE A 469 17.30 -24.78 -6.71
CA PHE A 469 18.70 -24.37 -6.81
C PHE A 469 19.62 -25.54 -7.13
N GLU A 470 20.73 -25.22 -7.78
CA GLU A 470 21.84 -26.13 -8.01
C GLU A 470 23.08 -25.61 -7.33
N ARG A 471 23.85 -26.54 -6.75
CA ARG A 471 25.10 -26.27 -6.05
C ARG A 471 26.28 -26.87 -6.79
N TYR A 472 27.30 -26.05 -6.96
CA TYR A 472 28.58 -26.45 -7.56
C TYR A 472 29.70 -26.13 -6.57
N VAL A 473 30.64 -27.09 -6.38
CA VAL A 473 31.74 -26.95 -5.42
C VAL A 473 33.09 -27.16 -6.08
N SER A 474 34.10 -26.48 -5.54
CA SER A 474 35.52 -26.65 -5.89
C SER A 474 36.28 -27.04 -4.63
N ASP A 475 37.25 -27.95 -4.77
CA ASP A 475 38.08 -28.42 -3.66
C ASP A 475 39.04 -27.32 -3.16
N ARG A 476 39.36 -26.33 -4.01
CA ARG A 476 40.16 -25.14 -3.66
C ARG A 476 39.42 -23.86 -4.05
N PRO A 477 39.61 -22.77 -3.30
CA PRO A 477 39.08 -21.47 -3.69
C PRO A 477 39.53 -21.08 -5.10
N ARG A 478 38.61 -20.58 -5.92
CA ARG A 478 38.84 -20.17 -7.31
C ARG A 478 38.47 -18.70 -7.47
N THR A 479 39.33 -17.94 -8.10
CA THR A 479 39.08 -16.53 -8.43
C THR A 479 38.41 -16.44 -9.80
N LEU A 480 37.14 -16.03 -9.84
CA LEU A 480 36.33 -15.87 -11.03
C LEU A 480 35.95 -14.42 -11.24
N SER A 481 35.75 -14.00 -12.49
CA SER A 481 35.13 -12.73 -12.77
C SER A 481 33.63 -12.80 -12.51
N VAL A 482 33.02 -11.68 -12.08
CA VAL A 482 31.56 -11.60 -11.90
C VAL A 482 30.83 -11.90 -13.21
N GLY A 483 31.40 -11.52 -14.36
CA GLY A 483 30.85 -11.89 -15.67
C GLY A 483 30.83 -13.39 -15.91
N ALA A 484 31.89 -14.14 -15.55
CA ALA A 484 31.92 -15.59 -15.67
C ALA A 484 30.92 -16.26 -14.71
N LEU A 485 30.70 -15.70 -13.52
CA LEU A 485 29.68 -16.18 -12.60
C LEU A 485 28.26 -15.96 -13.15
N SER A 486 27.98 -14.83 -13.79
CA SER A 486 26.66 -14.53 -14.35
C SER A 486 26.23 -15.48 -15.48
N GLU A 487 27.18 -16.23 -16.08
CA GLU A 487 26.87 -17.28 -17.05
C GLU A 487 26.39 -18.61 -16.39
N VAL A 488 26.67 -18.80 -15.09
CA VAL A 488 26.21 -19.97 -14.31
C VAL A 488 24.77 -19.74 -13.87
N ARG A 489 23.82 -19.91 -14.78
CA ARG A 489 22.42 -19.58 -14.53
C ARG A 489 21.47 -20.71 -14.95
N LEU A 490 20.41 -20.85 -14.21
CA LEU A 490 19.27 -21.74 -14.51
C LEU A 490 18.21 -21.04 -15.37
N GLU A 491 18.11 -19.71 -15.29
CA GLU A 491 17.16 -18.88 -16.01
C GLU A 491 17.86 -17.92 -16.99
N PRO A 492 17.18 -17.47 -18.06
CA PRO A 492 17.74 -16.53 -19.02
C PRO A 492 18.03 -15.14 -18.44
N ALA A 493 17.36 -14.76 -17.37
CA ALA A 493 17.50 -13.43 -16.74
C ALA A 493 18.88 -13.24 -16.11
N HIS A 494 19.41 -12.00 -16.17
CA HIS A 494 20.63 -11.62 -15.48
C HIS A 494 20.41 -11.55 -13.98
N SER A 495 21.00 -12.47 -13.24
CA SER A 495 20.98 -12.47 -11.79
C SER A 495 22.18 -11.70 -11.24
N PRO A 496 21.97 -10.69 -10.40
CA PRO A 496 23.07 -10.07 -9.66
C PRO A 496 23.79 -11.12 -8.81
N THR A 497 25.12 -11.09 -8.82
CA THR A 497 25.93 -11.97 -7.99
C THR A 497 25.89 -11.51 -6.54
N ILE A 498 25.59 -12.42 -5.63
CA ILE A 498 25.67 -12.22 -4.19
C ILE A 498 26.86 -13.00 -3.69
N LEU A 499 27.76 -12.34 -2.97
CA LEU A 499 28.86 -12.99 -2.29
C LEU A 499 28.49 -13.19 -0.82
N GLN A 500 28.74 -14.39 -0.32
CA GLN A 500 28.62 -14.71 1.10
C GLN A 500 29.94 -15.26 1.62
N GLU A 501 30.51 -14.57 2.60
CA GLU A 501 31.69 -14.98 3.34
C GLU A 501 31.31 -16.10 4.33
N PRO A 502 32.21 -17.07 4.59
CA PRO A 502 32.01 -18.08 5.62
C PRO A 502 31.93 -17.41 6.99
N ARG A 503 31.21 -18.04 7.88
CA ARG A 503 31.13 -17.63 9.30
C ARG A 503 32.33 -18.16 10.07
#